data_e3aebe9c33b0a29c0fae10567a717c2b
#
_entry.id   e3aebe9c33b0a29c0fae10567a717c2b
#
_cell.length_a   1.000
_cell.length_b   1.000
_cell.length_c   1.000
_cell.angle_alpha   90.00
_cell.angle_beta   90.00
_cell.angle_gamma   90.00
#
_symmetry.space_group_name_H-M   'P 1'
#
loop_
_entity.id
_entity.type
_entity.pdbx_description
1 polymer ?
#
loop_
_entity_poly.entity_id
_entity_poly.type
_entity_poly.pdbx_seq_one_letter_code
_entity_poly.pdbx_strand_id
1 'polypeptide(L)'
;MLALIYVCFISLGLPDSLLGSAWPVMHAEISVPVSFAGIISTVISLGTIISSLFCDRLNKKFGSGLVTAVSTAMTAVSLFGFSISNQFWMLILWAIPYGLGAGGVDAILNNYVALHYKPQHMSWLHCFWGVGASISPYIMSFALVGLQDWSAGYLIVSIIQIVLTAVIFISIPLWKKVANCKKTTEDETEVKPESEQKPLSLKEIFQIPGAIYCFILFFCYCALESSASLWASTYLVDVHGVEAEVASAFASLFYIGVTVGRGVNGFLAMKFSDRTLIRTGLGIITVGVCLLLLPLPSIMAFIGFVVIGLGCAPVYPCIIHMTPDVFGKGRSQAMIGVQMAAAYTGYLLLPPLVGVIADLFGIFLLPVCLVILLVSMIFMHETLYKKTKKI
;
A
#
# COMPACT_ATOMS: atom_id res chain seq x y z
N MET A 1 14.01 16.81 5.41
CA MET A 1 13.40 15.58 5.93
C MET A 1 12.23 15.11 5.06
N LEU A 2 11.16 15.90 4.89
CA LEU A 2 9.97 15.51 4.13
C LEU A 2 10.30 15.07 2.69
N ALA A 3 11.16 15.82 1.98
CA ALA A 3 11.60 15.43 0.64
C ALA A 3 12.27 14.03 0.59
N LEU A 4 13.10 13.73 1.59
CA LEU A 4 13.73 12.40 1.71
C LEU A 4 12.66 11.31 1.88
N ILE A 5 11.64 11.56 2.70
CA ILE A 5 10.53 10.61 2.92
C ILE A 5 9.75 10.37 1.61
N TYR A 6 9.48 11.43 0.83
CA TYR A 6 8.84 11.29 -0.48
C TYR A 6 9.69 10.48 -1.47
N VAL A 7 11.01 10.70 -1.48
CA VAL A 7 11.93 9.89 -2.31
C VAL A 7 11.95 8.44 -1.85
N CYS A 8 11.87 8.17 -0.54
CA CYS A 8 11.72 6.80 -0.03
C CYS A 8 10.43 6.13 -0.54
N PHE A 9 9.33 6.87 -0.67
CA PHE A 9 8.07 6.32 -1.18
C PHE A 9 8.09 6.12 -2.70
N ILE A 10 8.73 6.99 -3.48
CA ILE A 10 9.00 6.71 -4.90
C ILE A 10 9.79 5.40 -5.02
N SER A 11 10.82 5.26 -4.20
CA SER A 11 11.69 4.09 -4.16
C SER A 11 10.95 2.82 -3.70
N LEU A 12 9.98 2.94 -2.80
CA LEU A 12 9.13 1.82 -2.40
C LEU A 12 8.19 1.38 -3.53
N GLY A 13 7.66 2.34 -4.33
CA GLY A 13 6.80 2.04 -5.47
C GLY A 13 7.53 1.45 -6.67
N LEU A 14 8.81 1.79 -6.88
CA LEU A 14 9.58 1.29 -8.03
C LEU A 14 9.56 -0.24 -8.18
N PRO A 15 9.79 -1.05 -7.14
CA PRO A 15 9.81 -2.51 -7.29
C PRO A 15 8.44 -3.16 -7.44
N ASP A 16 7.36 -2.51 -7.00
CA ASP A 16 6.03 -3.12 -6.89
C ASP A 16 5.46 -3.58 -8.24
N SER A 17 5.82 -2.92 -9.33
CA SER A 17 5.39 -3.29 -10.69
C SER A 17 6.46 -4.00 -11.54
N LEU A 18 7.69 -4.18 -11.01
CA LEU A 18 8.77 -4.85 -11.73
C LEU A 18 8.44 -6.31 -12.02
N LEU A 19 7.97 -7.06 -11.02
CA LEU A 19 7.68 -8.48 -11.18
C LEU A 19 6.63 -8.70 -12.29
N GLY A 20 5.55 -7.94 -12.27
CA GLY A 20 4.51 -8.03 -13.29
C GLY A 20 5.01 -7.69 -14.70
N SER A 21 5.89 -6.70 -14.81
CA SER A 21 6.44 -6.26 -16.09
C SER A 21 7.50 -7.22 -16.64
N ALA A 22 8.30 -7.86 -15.78
CA ALA A 22 9.35 -8.79 -16.17
C ALA A 22 8.82 -10.20 -16.43
N TRP A 23 7.77 -10.61 -15.72
CA TRP A 23 7.33 -11.99 -15.61
C TRP A 23 7.03 -12.68 -16.95
N PRO A 24 6.41 -12.02 -17.95
CA PRO A 24 6.15 -12.67 -19.25
C PRO A 24 7.41 -13.23 -19.93
N VAL A 25 8.57 -12.59 -19.75
CA VAL A 25 9.86 -13.06 -20.29
C VAL A 25 10.56 -13.96 -19.27
N MET A 26 10.60 -13.53 -18.02
CA MET A 26 11.30 -14.16 -16.92
C MET A 26 10.85 -15.61 -16.67
N HIS A 27 9.53 -15.89 -16.64
CA HIS A 27 9.02 -17.24 -16.38
C HIS A 27 9.41 -18.24 -17.47
N ALA A 28 9.45 -17.79 -18.72
CA ALA A 28 9.84 -18.62 -19.86
C ALA A 28 11.33 -18.97 -19.80
N GLU A 29 12.18 -17.99 -19.47
CA GLU A 29 13.64 -18.16 -19.38
C GLU A 29 14.02 -19.11 -18.23
N ILE A 30 13.41 -18.97 -17.06
CA ILE A 30 13.66 -19.88 -15.92
C ILE A 30 12.81 -21.15 -15.96
N SER A 31 12.05 -21.38 -17.04
CA SER A 31 11.27 -22.59 -17.31
C SER A 31 10.27 -22.95 -16.21
N VAL A 32 9.48 -21.99 -15.73
CA VAL A 32 8.44 -22.19 -14.71
C VAL A 32 7.05 -21.76 -15.22
N PRO A 33 5.96 -22.32 -14.66
CA PRO A 33 4.60 -21.90 -14.99
C PRO A 33 4.36 -20.41 -14.70
N VAL A 34 3.50 -19.76 -15.50
CA VAL A 34 3.12 -18.35 -15.31
C VAL A 34 2.57 -18.09 -13.90
N SER A 35 1.83 -19.04 -13.32
CA SER A 35 1.24 -18.95 -11.98
C SER A 35 2.26 -18.80 -10.85
N PHE A 36 3.54 -19.10 -11.07
CA PHE A 36 4.58 -19.04 -10.05
C PHE A 36 4.92 -17.60 -9.60
N ALA A 37 4.55 -16.56 -10.37
CA ALA A 37 4.59 -15.17 -9.91
C ALA A 37 3.78 -14.98 -8.61
N GLY A 38 2.63 -15.67 -8.51
CA GLY A 38 1.79 -15.64 -7.32
C GLY A 38 2.49 -16.16 -6.07
N ILE A 39 3.39 -17.14 -6.20
CA ILE A 39 4.17 -17.66 -5.06
C ILE A 39 5.15 -16.59 -4.56
N ILE A 40 5.88 -15.92 -5.49
CA ILE A 40 6.80 -14.83 -5.13
C ILE A 40 6.04 -13.71 -4.43
N SER A 41 4.92 -13.26 -5.01
CA SER A 41 4.07 -12.20 -4.44
C SER A 41 3.52 -12.59 -3.07
N THR A 42 3.15 -13.86 -2.87
CA THR A 42 2.69 -14.38 -1.57
C THR A 42 3.80 -14.32 -0.53
N VAL A 43 5.02 -14.74 -0.86
CA VAL A 43 6.17 -14.71 0.06
C VAL A 43 6.50 -13.26 0.43
N ILE A 44 6.50 -12.33 -0.53
CA ILE A 44 6.70 -10.91 -0.29
C ILE A 44 5.62 -10.38 0.66
N SER A 45 4.34 -10.64 0.38
CA SER A 45 3.23 -10.17 1.21
C SER A 45 3.28 -10.71 2.63
N LEU A 46 3.61 -11.99 2.82
CA LEU A 46 3.81 -12.58 4.15
C LEU A 46 4.98 -11.91 4.90
N GLY A 47 6.09 -11.66 4.24
CA GLY A 47 7.22 -10.92 4.80
C GLY A 47 6.81 -9.51 5.24
N THR A 48 6.04 -8.81 4.41
CA THR A 48 5.52 -7.46 4.69
C THR A 48 4.57 -7.45 5.89
N ILE A 49 3.65 -8.42 5.99
CA ILE A 49 2.75 -8.59 7.14
C ILE A 49 3.56 -8.80 8.41
N ILE A 50 4.51 -9.73 8.41
CA ILE A 50 5.34 -10.05 9.57
C ILE A 50 6.12 -8.80 10.01
N SER A 51 6.81 -8.14 9.09
CA SER A 51 7.61 -6.94 9.39
C SER A 51 6.77 -5.82 9.99
N SER A 52 5.58 -5.55 9.42
CA SER A 52 4.67 -4.53 9.91
C SER A 52 4.23 -4.78 11.36
N LEU A 53 3.96 -6.04 11.73
CA LEU A 53 3.59 -6.41 13.11
C LEU A 53 4.72 -6.20 14.12
N PHE A 54 5.99 -6.34 13.69
CA PHE A 54 7.15 -6.12 14.58
C PHE A 54 7.66 -4.68 14.56
N CYS A 55 7.09 -3.82 13.73
CA CYS A 55 7.59 -2.46 13.47
C CYS A 55 7.63 -1.58 14.73
N ASP A 56 6.63 -1.67 15.61
CA ASP A 56 6.60 -0.93 16.89
C ASP A 56 7.80 -1.27 17.78
N ARG A 57 8.11 -2.57 17.91
CA ARG A 57 9.26 -3.03 18.71
C ARG A 57 10.59 -2.56 18.15
N LEU A 58 10.74 -2.66 16.82
CA LEU A 58 11.94 -2.23 16.12
C LEU A 58 12.13 -0.72 16.22
N ASN A 59 11.05 0.05 16.03
CA ASN A 59 11.08 1.51 16.12
C ASN A 59 11.47 1.99 17.52
N LYS A 60 10.89 1.43 18.57
CA LYS A 60 11.21 1.77 19.96
C LYS A 60 12.67 1.45 20.32
N LYS A 61 13.20 0.35 19.79
CA LYS A 61 14.57 -0.09 20.10
C LYS A 61 15.64 0.67 19.31
N PHE A 62 15.40 0.93 18.03
CA PHE A 62 16.41 1.42 17.10
C PHE A 62 16.13 2.81 16.55
N GLY A 63 14.89 3.28 16.66
CA GLY A 63 14.42 4.56 16.10
C GLY A 63 14.11 4.49 14.60
N SER A 64 13.21 5.40 14.16
CA SER A 64 12.67 5.40 12.78
C SER A 64 13.74 5.49 11.69
N GLY A 65 14.78 6.31 11.89
CA GLY A 65 15.83 6.50 10.87
C GLY A 65 16.65 5.23 10.60
N LEU A 66 17.07 4.51 11.65
CA LEU A 66 17.87 3.29 11.48
C LEU A 66 17.02 2.16 10.91
N VAL A 67 15.77 1.98 11.40
CA VAL A 67 14.87 0.94 10.88
C VAL A 67 14.57 1.20 9.41
N THR A 68 14.27 2.45 9.00
CA THR A 68 14.08 2.79 7.58
C THR A 68 15.33 2.47 6.75
N ALA A 69 16.53 2.86 7.23
CA ALA A 69 17.78 2.62 6.51
C ALA A 69 18.05 1.12 6.30
N VAL A 70 17.91 0.30 7.36
CA VAL A 70 18.12 -1.15 7.28
C VAL A 70 17.06 -1.81 6.40
N SER A 71 15.81 -1.41 6.54
CA SER A 71 14.70 -1.95 5.73
C SER A 71 14.87 -1.62 4.24
N THR A 72 15.29 -0.39 3.89
CA THR A 72 15.61 -0.02 2.50
C THR A 72 16.85 -0.78 2.00
N ALA A 73 17.85 -1.01 2.84
CA ALA A 73 19.00 -1.85 2.49
C ALA A 73 18.58 -3.29 2.16
N MET A 74 17.65 -3.86 2.93
CA MET A 74 17.11 -5.20 2.66
C MET A 74 16.41 -5.27 1.30
N THR A 75 15.60 -4.28 0.95
CA THR A 75 14.96 -4.24 -0.38
C THR A 75 15.99 -4.08 -1.50
N ALA A 76 16.98 -3.22 -1.32
CA ALA A 76 18.05 -3.00 -2.29
C ALA A 76 18.86 -4.29 -2.58
N VAL A 77 19.31 -4.98 -1.50
CA VAL A 77 20.06 -6.25 -1.62
C VAL A 77 19.17 -7.33 -2.25
N SER A 78 17.90 -7.38 -1.92
CA SER A 78 16.97 -8.35 -2.50
C SER A 78 16.80 -8.13 -4.01
N LEU A 79 16.63 -6.88 -4.45
CA LEU A 79 16.53 -6.56 -5.89
C LEU A 79 17.82 -6.90 -6.64
N PHE A 80 18.99 -6.67 -6.02
CA PHE A 80 20.24 -7.16 -6.55
C PHE A 80 20.24 -8.69 -6.64
N GLY A 81 19.75 -9.38 -5.61
CA GLY A 81 19.58 -10.82 -5.61
C GLY A 81 18.65 -11.31 -6.72
N PHE A 82 17.53 -10.60 -6.98
CA PHE A 82 16.67 -10.90 -8.14
C PHE A 82 17.43 -10.77 -9.45
N SER A 83 18.29 -9.74 -9.62
CA SER A 83 19.02 -9.49 -10.86
C SER A 83 20.06 -10.58 -11.20
N ILE A 84 20.57 -11.31 -10.20
CA ILE A 84 21.56 -12.40 -10.41
C ILE A 84 20.91 -13.79 -10.35
N SER A 85 19.59 -13.86 -10.18
CA SER A 85 18.87 -15.12 -10.04
C SER A 85 18.61 -15.75 -11.41
N ASN A 86 18.99 -17.00 -11.57
CA ASN A 86 18.75 -17.80 -12.76
C ASN A 86 17.85 -19.03 -12.51
N GLN A 87 17.35 -19.17 -11.28
CA GLN A 87 16.48 -20.26 -10.87
C GLN A 87 15.37 -19.74 -9.94
N PHE A 88 14.20 -20.37 -10.02
CA PHE A 88 13.01 -19.95 -9.28
C PHE A 88 13.22 -19.92 -7.75
N TRP A 89 13.89 -20.91 -7.16
CA TRP A 89 14.13 -20.96 -5.72
C TRP A 89 14.96 -19.78 -5.21
N MET A 90 15.87 -19.23 -6.06
CA MET A 90 16.66 -18.04 -5.71
C MET A 90 15.75 -16.82 -5.56
N LEU A 91 14.77 -16.67 -6.46
CA LEU A 91 13.77 -15.59 -6.39
C LEU A 91 12.96 -15.68 -5.09
N ILE A 92 12.54 -16.89 -4.68
CA ILE A 92 11.84 -17.11 -3.41
C ILE A 92 12.72 -16.72 -2.23
N LEU A 93 14.01 -17.09 -2.26
CA LEU A 93 14.94 -16.74 -1.19
C LEU A 93 15.08 -15.22 -1.02
N TRP A 94 15.21 -14.49 -2.14
CA TRP A 94 15.32 -13.04 -2.11
C TRP A 94 13.98 -12.32 -1.84
N ALA A 95 12.86 -12.95 -2.14
CA ALA A 95 11.54 -12.42 -1.82
C ALA A 95 11.30 -12.25 -0.31
N ILE A 96 11.93 -13.09 0.54
CA ILE A 96 11.81 -13.01 2.00
C ILE A 96 12.38 -11.70 2.54
N PRO A 97 13.68 -11.37 2.37
CA PRO A 97 14.22 -10.12 2.88
C PRO A 97 13.59 -8.90 2.14
N TYR A 98 13.16 -9.05 0.89
CA TYR A 98 12.42 -8.00 0.20
C TYR A 98 11.13 -7.63 0.95
N GLY A 99 10.26 -8.62 1.22
CA GLY A 99 8.99 -8.38 1.92
C GLY A 99 9.19 -7.81 3.33
N LEU A 100 10.15 -8.35 4.08
CA LEU A 100 10.50 -7.85 5.42
C LEU A 100 10.96 -6.38 5.36
N GLY A 101 11.78 -6.01 4.38
CA GLY A 101 12.25 -4.64 4.18
C GLY A 101 11.10 -3.70 3.78
N ALA A 102 10.30 -4.07 2.79
CA ALA A 102 9.20 -3.25 2.29
C ALA A 102 8.20 -2.90 3.40
N GLY A 103 7.75 -3.90 4.19
CA GLY A 103 6.82 -3.67 5.29
C GLY A 103 7.40 -2.79 6.40
N GLY A 104 8.70 -2.89 6.68
CA GLY A 104 9.38 -2.04 7.65
C GLY A 104 9.42 -0.58 7.23
N VAL A 105 9.79 -0.29 5.98
CA VAL A 105 9.79 1.08 5.44
C VAL A 105 8.38 1.67 5.47
N ASP A 106 7.41 0.93 4.95
CA ASP A 106 6.03 1.39 4.81
C ASP A 106 5.42 1.73 6.18
N ALA A 107 5.43 0.81 7.13
CA ALA A 107 4.83 1.04 8.44
C ALA A 107 5.51 2.17 9.23
N ILE A 108 6.85 2.31 9.16
CA ILE A 108 7.57 3.36 9.88
C ILE A 108 7.34 4.73 9.28
N LEU A 109 7.44 4.87 7.98
CA LEU A 109 7.29 6.17 7.34
C LEU A 109 5.85 6.68 7.39
N ASN A 110 4.86 5.80 7.26
CA ASN A 110 3.46 6.14 7.47
C ASN A 110 3.23 6.70 8.87
N ASN A 111 3.70 6.00 9.92
CA ASN A 111 3.58 6.50 11.29
C ASN A 111 4.34 7.82 11.49
N TYR A 112 5.56 7.92 10.94
CA TYR A 112 6.36 9.12 11.07
C TYR A 112 5.65 10.33 10.45
N VAL A 113 5.05 10.19 9.26
CA VAL A 113 4.30 11.27 8.60
C VAL A 113 3.01 11.58 9.37
N ALA A 114 2.29 10.57 9.86
CA ALA A 114 1.08 10.76 10.66
C ALA A 114 1.34 11.56 11.96
N LEU A 115 2.50 11.34 12.59
CA LEU A 115 2.86 12.02 13.84
C LEU A 115 3.45 13.43 13.63
N HIS A 116 4.14 13.67 12.51
CA HIS A 116 5.01 14.84 12.38
C HIS A 116 4.57 15.84 11.33
N TYR A 117 3.67 15.46 10.41
CA TYR A 117 3.25 16.29 9.29
C TYR A 117 1.74 16.43 9.19
N LYS A 118 1.28 17.39 8.38
CA LYS A 118 -0.15 17.66 8.16
C LYS A 118 -0.78 16.60 7.23
N PRO A 119 -2.12 16.45 7.22
CA PRO A 119 -2.85 15.44 6.44
C PRO A 119 -2.49 15.39 4.95
N GLN A 120 -2.25 16.57 4.35
CA GLN A 120 -1.90 16.65 2.92
C GLN A 120 -0.64 15.86 2.58
N HIS A 121 0.33 15.82 3.49
CA HIS A 121 1.60 15.13 3.23
C HIS A 121 1.44 13.61 3.22
N MET A 122 0.45 13.07 3.92
CA MET A 122 0.11 11.65 3.85
C MET A 122 -0.42 11.29 2.45
N SER A 123 -1.32 12.09 1.90
CA SER A 123 -1.86 11.87 0.55
C SER A 123 -0.79 12.00 -0.53
N TRP A 124 0.07 13.03 -0.43
CA TRP A 124 1.18 13.20 -1.36
C TRP A 124 2.23 12.11 -1.24
N LEU A 125 2.47 11.59 -0.04
CA LEU A 125 3.34 10.43 0.19
C LEU A 125 2.92 9.25 -0.69
N HIS A 126 1.64 8.90 -0.65
CA HIS A 126 1.09 7.81 -1.46
C HIS A 126 0.95 8.16 -2.96
N CYS A 127 0.85 9.45 -3.31
CA CYS A 127 0.97 9.88 -4.69
C CYS A 127 2.38 9.63 -5.23
N PHE A 128 3.42 9.93 -4.46
CA PHE A 128 4.81 9.65 -4.83
C PHE A 128 5.12 8.15 -4.94
N TRP A 129 4.50 7.30 -4.11
CA TRP A 129 4.54 5.86 -4.33
C TRP A 129 3.99 5.48 -5.71
N GLY A 130 2.83 6.03 -6.08
CA GLY A 130 2.21 5.83 -7.40
C GLY A 130 3.10 6.29 -8.56
N VAL A 131 3.85 7.38 -8.38
CA VAL A 131 4.87 7.82 -9.35
C VAL A 131 5.95 6.76 -9.53
N GLY A 132 6.48 6.20 -8.43
CA GLY A 132 7.46 5.11 -8.47
C GLY A 132 6.94 3.88 -9.20
N ALA A 133 5.75 3.42 -8.84
CA ALA A 133 5.09 2.28 -9.46
C ALA A 133 4.81 2.50 -10.98
N SER A 134 4.57 3.75 -11.39
CA SER A 134 4.34 4.10 -12.79
C SER A 134 5.64 4.17 -13.62
N ILE A 135 6.76 4.54 -13.01
CA ILE A 135 8.07 4.64 -13.70
C ILE A 135 8.67 3.24 -13.95
N SER A 136 8.46 2.32 -13.04
CA SER A 136 9.09 1.00 -13.04
C SER A 136 8.86 0.18 -14.33
N PRO A 137 7.64 0.11 -14.92
CA PRO A 137 7.43 -0.59 -16.18
C PRO A 137 8.26 -0.02 -17.33
N TYR A 138 8.52 1.28 -17.36
CA TYR A 138 9.38 1.90 -18.37
C TYR A 138 10.85 1.50 -18.21
N ILE A 139 11.34 1.39 -16.96
CA ILE A 139 12.68 0.87 -16.68
C ILE A 139 12.79 -0.58 -17.16
N MET A 140 11.80 -1.41 -16.85
CA MET A 140 11.78 -2.80 -17.29
C MET A 140 11.64 -2.91 -18.81
N SER A 141 10.80 -2.09 -19.45
CA SER A 141 10.70 -2.05 -20.91
C SER A 141 12.03 -1.67 -21.58
N PHE A 142 12.73 -0.69 -21.03
CA PHE A 142 14.08 -0.35 -21.51
C PHE A 142 15.06 -1.53 -21.36
N ALA A 143 15.01 -2.25 -20.25
CA ALA A 143 15.85 -3.43 -20.04
C ALA A 143 15.51 -4.56 -21.01
N LEU A 144 14.22 -4.85 -21.22
CA LEU A 144 13.76 -5.93 -22.11
C LEU A 144 13.99 -5.64 -23.58
N VAL A 145 13.74 -4.39 -24.03
CA VAL A 145 13.85 -4.01 -25.45
C VAL A 145 15.27 -3.56 -25.81
N GLY A 146 15.87 -2.71 -24.95
CA GLY A 146 17.18 -2.11 -25.21
C GLY A 146 18.35 -3.01 -24.87
N LEU A 147 18.26 -3.75 -23.74
CA LEU A 147 19.33 -4.62 -23.25
C LEU A 147 19.04 -6.10 -23.47
N GLN A 148 17.82 -6.45 -23.84
CA GLN A 148 17.33 -7.84 -24.02
C GLN A 148 17.53 -8.72 -22.77
N ASP A 149 17.44 -8.12 -21.59
CA ASP A 149 17.73 -8.77 -20.31
C ASP A 149 16.85 -8.19 -19.21
N TRP A 150 15.93 -8.99 -18.68
CA TRP A 150 15.07 -8.60 -17.54
C TRP A 150 15.86 -8.37 -16.25
N SER A 151 17.00 -9.06 -16.09
CA SER A 151 17.85 -8.94 -14.90
C SER A 151 18.43 -7.52 -14.79
N ALA A 152 18.73 -6.88 -15.90
CA ALA A 152 19.18 -5.49 -15.98
C ALA A 152 18.14 -4.51 -15.41
N GLY A 153 16.85 -4.76 -15.57
CA GLY A 153 15.78 -3.96 -14.99
C GLY A 153 15.82 -3.98 -13.45
N TYR A 154 15.95 -5.17 -12.87
CA TYR A 154 16.14 -5.32 -11.42
C TYR A 154 17.45 -4.70 -10.94
N LEU A 155 18.54 -4.85 -11.68
CA LEU A 155 19.83 -4.24 -11.35
C LEU A 155 19.76 -2.72 -11.32
N ILE A 156 19.15 -2.09 -12.32
CA ILE A 156 18.97 -0.62 -12.37
C ILE A 156 18.21 -0.14 -11.13
N VAL A 157 17.08 -0.77 -10.78
CA VAL A 157 16.30 -0.36 -9.61
C VAL A 157 17.06 -0.66 -8.33
N SER A 158 17.81 -1.76 -8.24
CA SER A 158 18.69 -2.06 -7.11
C SER A 158 19.74 -0.98 -6.89
N ILE A 159 20.40 -0.50 -7.94
CA ILE A 159 21.40 0.58 -7.85
C ILE A 159 20.74 1.85 -7.31
N ILE A 160 19.55 2.22 -7.81
CA ILE A 160 18.79 3.37 -7.29
C ILE A 160 18.52 3.20 -5.78
N GLN A 161 18.08 2.01 -5.37
CA GLN A 161 17.81 1.68 -3.97
C GLN A 161 19.08 1.69 -3.09
N ILE A 162 20.22 1.23 -3.61
CA ILE A 162 21.51 1.27 -2.91
C ILE A 162 21.95 2.71 -2.65
N VAL A 163 21.86 3.57 -3.68
CA VAL A 163 22.18 5.01 -3.54
C VAL A 163 21.25 5.67 -2.51
N LEU A 164 19.96 5.41 -2.59
CA LEU A 164 19.01 5.92 -1.61
C LEU A 164 19.31 5.41 -0.20
N THR A 165 19.63 4.14 -0.05
CA THR A 165 20.03 3.54 1.23
C THR A 165 21.22 4.28 1.84
N ALA A 166 22.26 4.57 1.04
CA ALA A 166 23.41 5.35 1.50
C ALA A 166 22.99 6.76 1.96
N VAL A 167 22.11 7.44 1.20
CA VAL A 167 21.57 8.75 1.59
C VAL A 167 20.78 8.68 2.91
N ILE A 168 19.98 7.63 3.12
CA ILE A 168 19.24 7.45 4.36
C ILE A 168 20.19 7.22 5.54
N PHE A 169 21.23 6.39 5.39
CA PHE A 169 22.24 6.17 6.43
C PHE A 169 22.96 7.47 6.81
N ILE A 170 23.36 8.27 5.83
CA ILE A 170 24.00 9.59 6.05
C ILE A 170 23.02 10.55 6.76
N SER A 171 21.72 10.44 6.50
CA SER A 171 20.69 11.30 7.07
C SER A 171 20.24 10.92 8.50
N ILE A 172 20.70 9.79 9.07
CA ILE A 172 20.29 9.34 10.42
C ILE A 172 20.42 10.45 11.49
N PRO A 173 21.48 11.30 11.51
CA PRO A 173 21.55 12.39 12.47
C PRO A 173 20.39 13.40 12.35
N LEU A 174 19.85 13.62 11.14
CA LEU A 174 18.70 14.51 10.91
C LEU A 174 17.43 13.98 11.56
N TRP A 175 17.22 12.65 11.52
CA TRP A 175 16.09 11.99 12.18
C TRP A 175 16.12 12.22 13.69
N LYS A 176 17.28 12.07 14.30
CA LYS A 176 17.50 12.35 15.71
C LYS A 176 17.26 13.82 16.08
N LYS A 177 17.72 14.74 15.23
CA LYS A 177 17.54 16.18 15.46
C LYS A 177 16.05 16.58 15.42
N VAL A 178 15.30 16.10 14.44
CA VAL A 178 13.85 16.36 14.34
C VAL A 178 13.08 15.78 15.52
N ALA A 179 13.44 14.58 15.97
CA ALA A 179 12.84 13.96 17.17
C ALA A 179 13.14 14.78 18.43
N ASN A 180 14.33 15.37 18.56
CA ASN A 180 14.74 16.18 19.73
C ASN A 180 14.19 17.60 19.71
N CYS A 181 14.05 18.25 18.54
CA CYS A 181 13.49 19.62 18.45
C CYS A 181 12.04 19.70 18.92
N LYS A 182 11.26 18.62 18.85
CA LYS A 182 9.90 18.57 19.40
C LYS A 182 9.85 18.41 20.93
N LYS A 183 10.88 17.80 21.54
CA LYS A 183 10.97 17.71 22.99
C LYS A 183 11.09 19.08 23.68
N THR A 184 11.58 20.10 22.97
CA THR A 184 11.75 21.46 23.51
C THR A 184 10.55 22.38 23.28
N THR A 185 9.56 22.00 22.47
CA THR A 185 8.38 22.82 22.13
C THR A 185 7.06 22.33 22.75
N GLU A 186 7.03 21.11 23.28
CA GLU A 186 5.88 20.54 23.98
C GLU A 186 6.22 20.45 25.49
N ASP A 187 6.41 21.60 26.14
CA ASP A 187 6.27 21.70 27.60
C ASP A 187 4.80 21.51 27.97
N GLU A 188 4.60 20.64 29.00
CA GLU A 188 3.37 20.47 29.78
C GLU A 188 2.27 19.52 29.29
N THR A 189 2.61 18.35 28.75
CA THR A 189 1.84 17.14 29.01
C THR A 189 2.79 15.95 29.06
N GLU A 190 2.79 15.22 30.19
CA GLU A 190 3.67 14.08 30.49
C GLU A 190 3.42 12.89 29.51
N VAL A 191 3.75 13.02 28.25
CA VAL A 191 3.84 11.87 27.34
C VAL A 191 5.30 11.39 27.36
N LYS A 192 5.55 10.28 28.05
CA LYS A 192 6.86 9.63 28.05
C LYS A 192 7.36 9.48 26.59
N PRO A 193 8.66 9.69 26.35
CA PRO A 193 9.25 9.50 25.01
C PRO A 193 8.87 8.12 24.46
N GLU A 194 8.63 8.01 23.13
CA GLU A 194 8.28 6.73 22.49
C GLU A 194 9.25 5.60 22.84
N SER A 195 10.53 5.92 22.99
CA SER A 195 11.60 4.97 23.40
C SER A 195 11.44 4.40 24.81
N GLU A 196 10.67 5.04 25.70
CA GLU A 196 10.44 4.60 27.09
C GLU A 196 9.14 3.82 27.27
N GLN A 197 8.28 3.78 26.25
CA GLN A 197 7.02 3.05 26.31
C GLN A 197 7.24 1.58 25.97
N LYS A 198 6.72 0.68 26.82
CA LYS A 198 6.77 -0.76 26.57
C LYS A 198 6.02 -1.09 25.26
N PRO A 199 6.59 -1.90 24.37
CA PRO A 199 5.90 -2.37 23.17
C PRO A 199 4.59 -3.08 23.54
N LEU A 200 3.50 -2.73 22.86
CA LEU A 200 2.21 -3.37 23.07
C LEU A 200 2.20 -4.78 22.47
N SER A 201 1.59 -5.72 23.17
CA SER A 201 1.29 -7.04 22.62
C SER A 201 0.08 -6.97 21.69
N LEU A 202 -0.05 -7.91 20.74
CA LEU A 202 -1.21 -7.98 19.85
C LEU A 202 -2.53 -8.03 20.64
N LYS A 203 -2.56 -8.78 21.76
CA LYS A 203 -3.75 -8.87 22.63
C LYS A 203 -4.14 -7.51 23.19
N GLU A 204 -3.18 -6.72 23.66
CA GLU A 204 -3.44 -5.37 24.16
C GLU A 204 -3.93 -4.43 23.06
N ILE A 205 -3.37 -4.54 21.83
CA ILE A 205 -3.80 -3.73 20.68
C ILE A 205 -5.25 -4.04 20.29
N PHE A 206 -5.65 -5.32 20.25
CA PHE A 206 -7.04 -5.71 19.93
C PHE A 206 -8.04 -5.31 21.03
N GLN A 207 -7.58 -5.04 22.26
CA GLN A 207 -8.42 -4.55 23.36
C GLN A 207 -8.63 -3.03 23.32
N ILE A 208 -7.88 -2.29 22.50
CA ILE A 208 -8.06 -0.84 22.36
C ILE A 208 -9.46 -0.55 21.77
N PRO A 209 -10.28 0.30 22.43
CA PRO A 209 -11.61 0.62 21.91
C PRO A 209 -11.55 1.19 20.49
N GLY A 210 -12.27 0.59 19.58
CA GLY A 210 -12.29 1.00 18.17
C GLY A 210 -11.27 0.32 17.27
N ALA A 211 -10.20 -0.29 17.81
CA ALA A 211 -9.10 -0.87 17.02
C ALA A 211 -9.59 -1.89 15.97
N ILE A 212 -10.40 -2.86 16.39
CA ILE A 212 -10.91 -3.90 15.49
C ILE A 212 -11.70 -3.33 14.30
N TYR A 213 -12.48 -2.27 14.53
CA TYR A 213 -13.24 -1.63 13.44
C TYR A 213 -12.32 -0.94 12.44
N CYS A 214 -11.22 -0.33 12.93
CA CYS A 214 -10.21 0.27 12.08
C CYS A 214 -9.46 -0.78 11.24
N PHE A 215 -9.10 -1.93 11.83
CA PHE A 215 -8.42 -3.01 11.13
C PHE A 215 -9.31 -3.65 10.06
N ILE A 216 -10.58 -3.93 10.37
CA ILE A 216 -11.53 -4.47 9.40
C ILE A 216 -11.82 -3.46 8.29
N LEU A 217 -11.97 -2.16 8.64
CA LEU A 217 -12.13 -1.10 7.64
C LEU A 217 -10.97 -1.09 6.65
N PHE A 218 -9.73 -1.18 7.13
CA PHE A 218 -8.54 -1.12 6.30
C PHE A 218 -8.33 -2.39 5.49
N PHE A 219 -8.61 -3.56 6.08
CA PHE A 219 -8.68 -4.84 5.36
C PHE A 219 -9.68 -4.79 4.21
N CYS A 220 -10.93 -4.38 4.46
CA CYS A 220 -11.97 -4.32 3.43
C CYS A 220 -11.64 -3.31 2.34
N TYR A 221 -11.02 -2.17 2.71
CA TYR A 221 -10.58 -1.18 1.74
C TYR A 221 -9.55 -1.77 0.77
N CYS A 222 -8.47 -2.38 1.29
CA CYS A 222 -7.42 -2.96 0.46
C CYS A 222 -7.92 -4.15 -0.35
N ALA A 223 -8.83 -4.94 0.20
CA ALA A 223 -9.52 -6.01 -0.50
C ALA A 223 -10.36 -5.49 -1.67
N LEU A 224 -11.08 -4.37 -1.50
CA LEU A 224 -11.89 -3.75 -2.54
C LEU A 224 -10.99 -3.17 -3.64
N GLU A 225 -9.97 -2.37 -3.25
CA GLU A 225 -9.04 -1.74 -4.20
C GLU A 225 -8.34 -2.79 -5.07
N SER A 226 -7.79 -3.86 -4.46
CA SER A 226 -7.08 -4.91 -5.16
C SER A 226 -7.98 -5.79 -6.03
N SER A 227 -9.18 -6.13 -5.53
CA SER A 227 -10.11 -6.93 -6.33
C SER A 227 -10.67 -6.15 -7.52
N ALA A 228 -11.01 -4.87 -7.33
CA ALA A 228 -11.47 -4.02 -8.43
C ALA A 228 -10.39 -3.83 -9.50
N SER A 229 -9.13 -3.58 -9.09
CA SER A 229 -8.04 -3.38 -10.05
C SER A 229 -7.65 -4.65 -10.80
N LEU A 230 -7.58 -5.80 -10.09
CA LEU A 230 -7.16 -7.06 -10.69
C LEU A 230 -8.19 -7.60 -11.69
N TRP A 231 -9.47 -7.54 -11.34
CA TRP A 231 -10.54 -8.17 -12.11
C TRP A 231 -11.24 -7.23 -13.10
N ALA A 232 -10.84 -5.93 -13.16
CA ALA A 232 -11.46 -4.95 -14.06
C ALA A 232 -11.44 -5.39 -15.52
N SER A 233 -10.28 -5.81 -16.04
CA SER A 233 -10.12 -6.23 -17.43
C SER A 233 -10.96 -7.46 -17.76
N THR A 234 -10.90 -8.50 -16.92
CA THR A 234 -11.71 -9.73 -17.09
C THR A 234 -13.20 -9.41 -17.06
N TYR A 235 -13.65 -8.56 -16.13
CA TYR A 235 -15.05 -8.13 -16.08
C TYR A 235 -15.51 -7.41 -17.36
N LEU A 236 -14.67 -6.52 -17.90
CA LEU A 236 -14.97 -5.79 -19.13
C LEU A 236 -15.04 -6.72 -20.35
N VAL A 237 -14.14 -7.71 -20.44
CA VAL A 237 -14.14 -8.70 -21.53
C VAL A 237 -15.36 -9.62 -21.42
N ASP A 238 -15.53 -10.29 -20.30
CA ASP A 238 -16.49 -11.41 -20.17
C ASP A 238 -17.95 -10.94 -20.01
N VAL A 239 -18.16 -9.76 -19.37
CA VAL A 239 -19.53 -9.24 -19.13
C VAL A 239 -19.96 -8.24 -20.20
N HIS A 240 -19.05 -7.42 -20.70
CA HIS A 240 -19.37 -6.36 -21.65
C HIS A 240 -18.88 -6.63 -23.08
N GLY A 241 -18.19 -7.75 -23.34
CA GLY A 241 -17.72 -8.13 -24.67
C GLY A 241 -16.66 -7.18 -25.25
N VAL A 242 -15.92 -6.47 -24.40
CA VAL A 242 -14.87 -5.54 -24.82
C VAL A 242 -13.64 -6.32 -25.27
N GLU A 243 -12.98 -5.88 -26.34
CA GLU A 243 -11.72 -6.48 -26.78
C GLU A 243 -10.66 -6.43 -25.66
N ALA A 244 -9.91 -7.53 -25.49
CA ALA A 244 -8.98 -7.71 -24.37
C ALA A 244 -7.90 -6.60 -24.31
N GLU A 245 -7.42 -6.12 -25.47
CA GLU A 245 -6.44 -5.05 -25.56
C GLU A 245 -7.03 -3.73 -25.01
N VAL A 246 -8.25 -3.39 -25.42
CA VAL A 246 -8.98 -2.20 -24.94
C VAL A 246 -9.29 -2.31 -23.45
N ALA A 247 -9.77 -3.46 -23.01
CA ALA A 247 -10.08 -3.71 -21.59
C ALA A 247 -8.85 -3.57 -20.69
N SER A 248 -7.70 -4.09 -21.13
CA SER A 248 -6.42 -3.97 -20.41
C SER A 248 -5.95 -2.51 -20.32
N ALA A 249 -6.04 -1.75 -21.41
CA ALA A 249 -5.68 -0.33 -21.40
C ALA A 249 -6.58 0.47 -20.43
N PHE A 250 -7.88 0.19 -20.40
CA PHE A 250 -8.83 0.85 -19.49
C PHE A 250 -8.69 0.41 -18.03
N ALA A 251 -8.28 -0.83 -17.74
CA ALA A 251 -7.98 -1.25 -16.38
C ALA A 251 -6.85 -0.39 -15.75
N SER A 252 -5.91 0.08 -16.57
CA SER A 252 -4.87 1.02 -16.15
C SER A 252 -5.43 2.36 -15.66
N LEU A 253 -6.60 2.78 -16.16
CA LEU A 253 -7.25 4.04 -15.73
C LEU A 253 -7.70 4.01 -14.28
N PHE A 254 -7.97 2.83 -13.71
CA PHE A 254 -8.22 2.69 -12.28
C PHE A 254 -7.06 3.24 -11.45
N TYR A 255 -5.84 2.83 -11.77
CA TYR A 255 -4.63 3.29 -11.08
C TYR A 255 -4.34 4.77 -11.33
N ILE A 256 -4.63 5.27 -12.53
CA ILE A 256 -4.56 6.71 -12.82
C ILE A 256 -5.56 7.45 -11.93
N GLY A 257 -6.79 6.95 -11.80
CA GLY A 257 -7.81 7.49 -10.88
C GLY A 257 -7.31 7.55 -9.44
N VAL A 258 -6.71 6.47 -8.94
CA VAL A 258 -6.13 6.41 -7.59
C VAL A 258 -4.99 7.43 -7.43
N THR A 259 -4.04 7.47 -8.36
CA THR A 259 -2.84 8.32 -8.26
C THR A 259 -3.19 9.80 -8.36
N VAL A 260 -3.98 10.19 -9.36
CA VAL A 260 -4.46 11.56 -9.52
C VAL A 260 -5.34 11.97 -8.35
N GLY A 261 -6.24 11.07 -7.93
CA GLY A 261 -7.09 11.27 -6.76
C GLY A 261 -6.28 11.50 -5.48
N ARG A 262 -5.19 10.76 -5.25
CA ARG A 262 -4.28 10.98 -4.10
C ARG A 262 -3.58 12.34 -4.19
N GLY A 263 -3.15 12.76 -5.38
CA GLY A 263 -2.60 14.10 -5.60
C GLY A 263 -3.62 15.20 -5.26
N VAL A 264 -4.83 15.09 -5.76
CA VAL A 264 -5.94 16.04 -5.49
C VAL A 264 -6.33 16.00 -4.01
N ASN A 265 -6.40 14.81 -3.41
CA ASN A 265 -6.73 14.66 -1.99
C ASN A 265 -5.73 15.39 -1.08
N GLY A 266 -4.47 15.50 -1.46
CA GLY A 266 -3.50 16.30 -0.74
C GLY A 266 -3.94 17.77 -0.57
N PHE A 267 -4.54 18.37 -1.60
CA PHE A 267 -5.11 19.72 -1.52
C PHE A 267 -6.42 19.76 -0.73
N LEU A 268 -7.29 18.77 -0.90
CA LEU A 268 -8.56 18.68 -0.15
C LEU A 268 -8.32 18.49 1.34
N ALA A 269 -7.32 17.72 1.73
CA ALA A 269 -6.91 17.50 3.11
C ALA A 269 -6.39 18.77 3.83
N MET A 270 -6.14 19.86 3.10
CA MET A 270 -5.86 21.16 3.69
C MET A 270 -7.11 21.87 4.24
N LYS A 271 -8.30 21.49 3.75
CA LYS A 271 -9.57 22.16 4.08
C LYS A 271 -10.57 21.25 4.80
N PHE A 272 -10.50 19.95 4.58
CA PHE A 272 -11.46 18.98 5.09
C PHE A 272 -10.80 18.00 6.04
N SER A 273 -11.54 17.53 7.05
CA SER A 273 -11.08 16.51 7.98
C SER A 273 -10.97 15.14 7.34
N ASP A 274 -10.07 14.28 7.84
CA ASP A 274 -9.92 12.89 7.40
C ASP A 274 -11.25 12.13 7.37
N ARG A 275 -12.10 12.34 8.38
CA ARG A 275 -13.44 11.76 8.44
C ARG A 275 -14.30 12.16 7.25
N THR A 276 -14.31 13.44 6.89
CA THR A 276 -15.08 13.95 5.75
C THR A 276 -14.56 13.35 4.46
N LEU A 277 -13.24 13.32 4.30
CA LEU A 277 -12.58 12.78 3.09
C LEU A 277 -12.85 11.28 2.92
N ILE A 278 -12.79 10.49 4.01
CA ILE A 278 -13.13 9.05 3.96
C ILE A 278 -14.60 8.88 3.55
N ARG A 279 -15.54 9.62 4.15
CA ARG A 279 -16.97 9.55 3.78
C ARG A 279 -17.21 9.93 2.33
N THR A 280 -16.55 10.99 1.86
CA THR A 280 -16.64 11.41 0.45
C THR A 280 -16.10 10.33 -0.46
N GLY A 281 -14.95 9.73 -0.12
CA GLY A 281 -14.37 8.60 -0.85
C GLY A 281 -15.31 7.40 -0.92
N LEU A 282 -15.88 6.99 0.22
CA LEU A 282 -16.87 5.90 0.27
C LEU A 282 -18.12 6.22 -0.57
N GLY A 283 -18.59 7.46 -0.57
CA GLY A 283 -19.70 7.92 -1.42
C GLY A 283 -19.36 7.82 -2.90
N ILE A 284 -18.15 8.24 -3.30
CA ILE A 284 -17.68 8.14 -4.69
C ILE A 284 -17.54 6.67 -5.10
N ILE A 285 -16.98 5.78 -4.25
CA ILE A 285 -16.92 4.34 -4.49
C ILE A 285 -18.33 3.78 -4.70
N THR A 286 -19.30 4.21 -3.88
CA THR A 286 -20.71 3.78 -4.01
C THR A 286 -21.26 4.10 -5.40
N VAL A 287 -21.04 5.32 -5.90
CA VAL A 287 -21.45 5.71 -7.26
C VAL A 287 -20.79 4.81 -8.31
N GLY A 288 -19.48 4.59 -8.22
CA GLY A 288 -18.75 3.73 -9.15
C GLY A 288 -19.25 2.27 -9.15
N VAL A 289 -19.49 1.70 -7.97
CA VAL A 289 -20.04 0.34 -7.85
C VAL A 289 -21.49 0.25 -8.37
N CYS A 290 -22.31 1.28 -8.17
CA CYS A 290 -23.65 1.34 -8.76
C CYS A 290 -23.60 1.37 -10.30
N LEU A 291 -22.62 2.04 -10.90
CA LEU A 291 -22.44 2.03 -12.36
C LEU A 291 -22.09 0.63 -12.89
N LEU A 292 -21.41 -0.20 -12.10
CA LEU A 292 -21.10 -1.60 -12.48
C LEU A 292 -22.30 -2.53 -12.27
N LEU A 293 -23.18 -2.26 -11.31
CA LEU A 293 -24.35 -3.09 -11.01
C LEU A 293 -25.51 -2.89 -12.00
N LEU A 294 -25.62 -1.70 -12.56
CA LEU A 294 -26.71 -1.38 -13.48
C LEU A 294 -26.41 -1.95 -14.88
N PRO A 295 -27.43 -2.42 -15.62
CA PRO A 295 -27.27 -2.92 -16.99
C PRO A 295 -27.09 -1.75 -17.96
N LEU A 296 -25.94 -1.08 -17.85
CA LEU A 296 -25.59 0.10 -18.64
C LEU A 296 -24.60 -0.28 -19.75
N PRO A 297 -24.45 0.56 -20.80
CA PRO A 297 -23.43 0.35 -21.83
C PRO A 297 -22.03 0.23 -21.24
N SER A 298 -21.13 -0.49 -21.94
CA SER A 298 -19.76 -0.77 -21.50
C SER A 298 -18.97 0.49 -21.09
N ILE A 299 -19.24 1.63 -21.72
CA ILE A 299 -18.62 2.91 -21.35
C ILE A 299 -18.90 3.30 -19.88
N MET A 300 -20.06 2.94 -19.34
CA MET A 300 -20.39 3.22 -17.95
C MET A 300 -19.64 2.30 -16.99
N ALA A 301 -19.29 1.07 -17.39
CA ALA A 301 -18.41 0.21 -16.61
C ALA A 301 -16.99 0.78 -16.55
N PHE A 302 -16.44 1.30 -17.64
CA PHE A 302 -15.17 2.03 -17.64
C PHE A 302 -15.18 3.21 -16.67
N ILE A 303 -16.21 4.06 -16.78
CA ILE A 303 -16.38 5.21 -15.87
C ILE A 303 -16.50 4.70 -14.42
N GLY A 304 -17.23 3.61 -14.17
CA GLY A 304 -17.39 2.99 -12.87
C GLY A 304 -16.06 2.64 -12.21
N PHE A 305 -15.15 1.98 -12.94
CA PHE A 305 -13.82 1.64 -12.41
C PHE A 305 -12.96 2.88 -12.12
N VAL A 306 -12.98 3.89 -12.99
CA VAL A 306 -12.27 5.17 -12.74
C VAL A 306 -12.82 5.86 -11.50
N VAL A 307 -14.14 5.90 -11.35
CA VAL A 307 -14.83 6.53 -10.20
C VAL A 307 -14.50 5.75 -8.92
N ILE A 308 -14.46 4.42 -8.94
CA ILE A 308 -14.01 3.61 -7.79
C ILE A 308 -12.56 4.00 -7.42
N GLY A 309 -11.66 4.09 -8.40
CA GLY A 309 -10.27 4.48 -8.18
C GLY A 309 -10.14 5.88 -7.54
N LEU A 310 -10.89 6.87 -8.04
CA LEU A 310 -10.94 8.20 -7.45
C LEU A 310 -11.48 8.19 -6.01
N GLY A 311 -12.50 7.37 -5.74
CA GLY A 311 -13.06 7.21 -4.39
C GLY A 311 -12.12 6.49 -3.42
N CYS A 312 -11.29 5.57 -3.90
CA CYS A 312 -10.25 4.91 -3.12
C CYS A 312 -9.14 5.87 -2.65
N ALA A 313 -8.85 6.90 -3.44
CA ALA A 313 -7.73 7.79 -3.25
C ALA A 313 -7.60 8.42 -1.84
N PRO A 314 -8.66 8.99 -1.22
CA PRO A 314 -8.58 9.58 0.11
C PRO A 314 -8.59 8.53 1.24
N VAL A 315 -9.12 7.34 1.03
CA VAL A 315 -9.46 6.41 2.14
C VAL A 315 -8.20 5.93 2.85
N TYR A 316 -7.23 5.38 2.12
CA TYR A 316 -5.99 4.84 2.67
C TYR A 316 -5.19 5.89 3.47
N PRO A 317 -4.80 7.04 2.87
CA PRO A 317 -3.98 8.02 3.57
C PRO A 317 -4.69 8.65 4.78
N CYS A 318 -6.01 8.86 4.70
CA CYS A 318 -6.76 9.44 5.80
C CYS A 318 -6.95 8.47 6.97
N ILE A 319 -7.12 7.16 6.74
CA ILE A 319 -7.18 6.15 7.81
C ILE A 319 -5.86 6.13 8.59
N ILE A 320 -4.73 6.18 7.92
CA ILE A 320 -3.42 6.18 8.59
C ILE A 320 -3.20 7.49 9.32
N HIS A 321 -3.46 8.61 8.65
CA HIS A 321 -3.22 9.94 9.23
C HIS A 321 -4.03 10.18 10.51
N MET A 322 -5.31 9.73 10.56
CA MET A 322 -6.15 9.89 11.75
C MET A 322 -5.73 9.00 12.93
N THR A 323 -4.89 7.98 12.72
CA THR A 323 -4.58 6.97 13.75
C THR A 323 -3.98 7.54 15.02
N PRO A 324 -3.00 8.46 15.01
CA PRO A 324 -2.48 9.11 16.21
C PRO A 324 -3.53 9.91 16.98
N ASP A 325 -4.45 10.57 16.27
CA ASP A 325 -5.49 11.40 16.87
C ASP A 325 -6.59 10.55 17.53
N VAL A 326 -6.91 9.41 16.92
CA VAL A 326 -7.98 8.52 17.39
C VAL A 326 -7.51 7.60 18.52
N PHE A 327 -6.30 7.07 18.45
CA PHE A 327 -5.80 6.04 19.36
C PHE A 327 -4.67 6.52 20.30
N GLY A 328 -4.22 7.75 20.12
CA GLY A 328 -3.14 8.37 20.87
C GLY A 328 -1.76 8.18 20.22
N LYS A 329 -0.93 9.23 20.27
CA LYS A 329 0.41 9.29 19.63
C LYS A 329 1.30 8.12 20.07
N GLY A 330 1.33 7.80 21.38
CA GLY A 330 2.18 6.73 21.90
C GLY A 330 1.81 5.30 21.48
N ARG A 331 0.61 5.11 20.90
CA ARG A 331 0.12 3.82 20.41
C ARG A 331 0.10 3.74 18.88
N SER A 332 0.33 4.86 18.19
CA SER A 332 0.11 4.98 16.75
C SER A 332 0.98 4.03 15.95
N GLN A 333 2.26 3.82 16.31
CA GLN A 333 3.13 2.90 15.61
C GLN A 333 2.63 1.45 15.70
N ALA A 334 2.20 1.01 16.88
CA ALA A 334 1.65 -0.33 17.08
C ALA A 334 0.33 -0.51 16.29
N MET A 335 -0.54 0.51 16.31
CA MET A 335 -1.81 0.51 15.58
C MET A 335 -1.57 0.47 14.06
N ILE A 336 -0.69 1.32 13.54
CA ILE A 336 -0.35 1.36 12.10
C ILE A 336 0.29 0.03 11.66
N GLY A 337 1.15 -0.56 12.48
CA GLY A 337 1.71 -1.88 12.18
C GLY A 337 0.63 -2.96 11.97
N VAL A 338 -0.39 -3.02 12.82
CA VAL A 338 -1.50 -3.97 12.67
C VAL A 338 -2.44 -3.56 11.51
N GLN A 339 -2.65 -2.26 11.28
CA GLN A 339 -3.39 -1.76 10.11
C GLN A 339 -2.73 -2.21 8.81
N MET A 340 -1.41 -2.07 8.68
CA MET A 340 -0.66 -2.53 7.51
C MET A 340 -0.78 -4.04 7.33
N ALA A 341 -0.63 -4.82 8.41
CA ALA A 341 -0.81 -6.27 8.35
C ALA A 341 -2.22 -6.65 7.89
N ALA A 342 -3.27 -5.95 8.36
CA ALA A 342 -4.64 -6.15 7.91
C ALA A 342 -4.81 -5.78 6.42
N ALA A 343 -4.23 -4.66 5.98
CA ALA A 343 -4.22 -4.22 4.59
C ALA A 343 -3.61 -5.27 3.66
N TYR A 344 -2.40 -5.70 3.95
CA TYR A 344 -1.71 -6.72 3.13
C TYR A 344 -2.41 -8.08 3.17
N THR A 345 -3.08 -8.42 4.28
CA THR A 345 -3.94 -9.61 4.33
C THR A 345 -5.14 -9.47 3.39
N GLY A 346 -5.74 -8.29 3.30
CA GLY A 346 -6.81 -7.98 2.34
C GLY A 346 -6.35 -8.14 0.89
N TYR A 347 -5.21 -7.56 0.54
CA TYR A 347 -4.58 -7.71 -0.78
C TYR A 347 -4.26 -9.16 -1.14
N LEU A 348 -3.83 -9.96 -0.16
CA LEU A 348 -3.41 -11.33 -0.39
C LEU A 348 -4.60 -12.29 -0.56
N LEU A 349 -5.64 -12.16 0.24
CA LEU A 349 -6.70 -13.17 0.35
C LEU A 349 -7.89 -12.91 -0.57
N LEU A 350 -8.31 -11.65 -0.72
CA LEU A 350 -9.61 -11.37 -1.35
C LEU A 350 -9.59 -11.48 -2.88
N PRO A 351 -8.59 -10.98 -3.62
CA PRO A 351 -8.59 -11.14 -5.07
C PRO A 351 -8.61 -12.60 -5.54
N PRO A 352 -7.84 -13.54 -4.95
CA PRO A 352 -7.98 -14.96 -5.27
C PRO A 352 -9.37 -15.53 -4.91
N LEU A 353 -9.95 -15.11 -3.79
CA LEU A 353 -11.29 -15.55 -3.40
C LEU A 353 -12.35 -15.09 -4.41
N VAL A 354 -12.26 -13.85 -4.88
CA VAL A 354 -13.12 -13.34 -5.97
C VAL A 354 -12.90 -14.16 -7.24
N GLY A 355 -11.67 -14.57 -7.54
CA GLY A 355 -11.36 -15.47 -8.66
C GLY A 355 -12.08 -16.80 -8.55
N VAL A 356 -12.04 -17.45 -7.37
CA VAL A 356 -12.77 -18.71 -7.14
C VAL A 356 -14.28 -18.50 -7.31
N ILE A 357 -14.83 -17.38 -6.84
CA ILE A 357 -16.26 -17.04 -7.04
C ILE A 357 -16.54 -16.86 -8.54
N ALA A 358 -15.64 -16.21 -9.26
CA ALA A 358 -15.77 -16.01 -10.70
C ALA A 358 -15.73 -17.33 -11.50
N ASP A 359 -14.85 -18.28 -11.12
CA ASP A 359 -14.77 -19.60 -11.74
C ASP A 359 -16.02 -20.44 -11.50
N LEU A 360 -16.61 -20.34 -10.30
CA LEU A 360 -17.79 -21.15 -9.92
C LEU A 360 -19.11 -20.56 -10.42
N PHE A 361 -19.24 -19.25 -10.41
CA PHE A 361 -20.53 -18.57 -10.64
C PHE A 361 -20.47 -17.51 -11.76
N GLY A 362 -19.29 -17.12 -12.20
CA GLY A 362 -19.08 -16.09 -13.22
C GLY A 362 -18.62 -14.75 -12.64
N ILE A 363 -17.77 -14.06 -13.41
CA ILE A 363 -17.17 -12.75 -13.02
C ILE A 363 -18.20 -11.61 -12.92
N PHE A 364 -19.43 -11.80 -13.43
CA PHE A 364 -20.51 -10.81 -13.28
C PHE A 364 -20.90 -10.56 -11.82
N LEU A 365 -20.48 -11.42 -10.88
CA LEU A 365 -20.64 -11.20 -9.44
C LEU A 365 -19.60 -10.26 -8.83
N LEU A 366 -18.59 -9.81 -9.57
CA LEU A 366 -17.59 -8.86 -9.06
C LEU A 366 -18.23 -7.63 -8.40
N PRO A 367 -19.21 -6.92 -9.01
CA PRO A 367 -19.83 -5.76 -8.35
C PRO A 367 -20.53 -6.11 -7.03
N VAL A 368 -21.10 -7.32 -6.91
CA VAL A 368 -21.73 -7.80 -5.66
C VAL A 368 -20.68 -7.99 -4.57
N CYS A 369 -19.51 -8.57 -4.90
CA CYS A 369 -18.38 -8.70 -3.97
C CYS A 369 -17.91 -7.32 -3.50
N LEU A 370 -17.81 -6.34 -4.42
CA LEU A 370 -17.43 -4.96 -4.10
C LEU A 370 -18.48 -4.28 -3.19
N VAL A 371 -19.79 -4.53 -3.38
CA VAL A 371 -20.85 -4.04 -2.48
C VAL A 371 -20.66 -4.56 -1.07
N ILE A 372 -20.41 -5.85 -0.90
CA ILE A 372 -20.23 -6.47 0.42
C ILE A 372 -19.07 -5.79 1.16
N LEU A 373 -17.94 -5.61 0.48
CA LEU A 373 -16.78 -4.92 1.05
C LEU A 373 -17.09 -3.46 1.37
N LEU A 374 -17.74 -2.73 0.46
CA LEU A 374 -18.12 -1.33 0.63
C LEU A 374 -19.07 -1.12 1.81
N VAL A 375 -20.12 -1.95 1.92
CA VAL A 375 -21.08 -1.90 3.05
C VAL A 375 -20.33 -2.17 4.37
N SER A 376 -19.43 -3.15 4.37
CA SER A 376 -18.58 -3.43 5.54
C SER A 376 -17.71 -2.21 5.89
N MET A 377 -17.11 -1.53 4.91
CA MET A 377 -16.31 -0.32 5.13
C MET A 377 -17.14 0.81 5.74
N ILE A 378 -18.33 1.07 5.18
CA ILE A 378 -19.24 2.12 5.69
C ILE A 378 -19.64 1.81 7.14
N PHE A 379 -20.03 0.57 7.42
CA PHE A 379 -20.44 0.14 8.77
C PHE A 379 -19.28 0.25 9.76
N MET A 380 -18.09 -0.22 9.40
CA MET A 380 -16.90 -0.16 10.26
C MET A 380 -16.47 1.28 10.52
N HIS A 381 -16.46 2.12 9.49
CA HIS A 381 -16.12 3.54 9.64
C HIS A 381 -17.08 4.27 10.59
N GLU A 382 -18.39 4.14 10.40
CA GLU A 382 -19.37 4.81 11.27
C GLU A 382 -19.34 4.27 12.70
N THR A 383 -19.09 2.95 12.88
CA THR A 383 -18.98 2.33 14.19
C THR A 383 -17.71 2.79 14.91
N LEU A 384 -16.58 2.86 14.19
CA LEU A 384 -15.33 3.41 14.70
C LEU A 384 -15.55 4.79 15.31
N TYR A 385 -16.18 5.71 14.56
CA TYR A 385 -16.43 7.07 15.06
C TYR A 385 -17.38 7.14 16.26
N LYS A 386 -18.41 6.29 16.30
CA LYS A 386 -19.30 6.22 17.45
C LYS A 386 -18.57 5.75 18.71
N LYS A 387 -17.63 4.83 18.58
CA LYS A 387 -16.85 4.27 19.70
C LYS A 387 -15.76 5.22 20.19
N THR A 388 -15.12 5.96 19.29
CA THR A 388 -13.99 6.85 19.60
C THR A 388 -14.42 8.26 20.00
N LYS A 389 -15.66 8.70 19.68
CA LYS A 389 -16.21 10.00 20.13
C LYS A 389 -16.46 10.08 21.63
N LYS A 390 -16.39 8.96 22.36
CA LYS A 390 -16.60 8.86 23.80
C LYS A 390 -15.29 8.82 24.62
N ILE A 391 -14.16 8.89 23.94
CA ILE A 391 -12.82 8.99 24.50
C ILE A 391 -12.30 10.41 24.28
#